data_b407c713d9e3d4b8715343c047f2c216
#
_entry.id   b407c713d9e3d4b8715343c047f2c216
#
_cell.length_a   1.000
_cell.length_b   1.000
_cell.length_c   1.000
_cell.angle_alpha   90.00
_cell.angle_beta   90.00
_cell.angle_gamma   90.00
#
_symmetry.space_group_name_H-M   'P 1'
#
loop_
_entity.id
_entity.type
_entity.pdbx_description
1 polymer ?
#
loop_
_entity_poly.entity_id
_entity_poly.type
_entity_poly.pdbx_seq_one_letter_code
_entity_poly.pdbx_strand_id
1 'polypeptide(L)'
;DRKNEVIILLCEEITVFHGENGVVVVNWDIETQAEVDAKVLTDTFEGGALGAEYLVEKMGTQGKVLVVTDLESVTSTYERNKGFEDKLAEIAPDVEIVEQLSSGTRDTHRTTVENMLQAHPDITGIFCADGDRTLGAYVACQANNRQDVLIAGYDATPEQKEIMQQDGADCNMICATNL
;
A
#
# COMPACT_ATOMS: atom_id res chain seq x y z
N ASP A 1 -11.86 -8.77 39.05
CA ASP A 1 -10.49 -9.29 38.96
C ASP A 1 -10.02 -9.19 37.51
N ARG A 2 -9.39 -8.03 37.14
CA ARG A 2 -9.01 -7.69 35.74
C ARG A 2 -7.58 -8.13 35.36
N LYS A 3 -7.01 -9.06 36.06
CA LYS A 3 -5.58 -9.45 35.91
C LYS A 3 -5.22 -10.20 34.63
N ASN A 4 -6.16 -10.40 33.71
CA ASN A 4 -5.91 -11.11 32.42
C ASN A 4 -6.55 -10.39 31.23
N GLU A 5 -6.82 -9.10 31.31
CA GLU A 5 -7.31 -8.35 30.15
C GLU A 5 -6.12 -7.89 29.31
N VAL A 6 -6.17 -8.13 28.01
CA VAL A 6 -5.24 -7.62 27.00
C VAL A 6 -6.01 -6.67 26.10
N ILE A 7 -5.51 -5.47 25.94
CA ILE A 7 -6.05 -4.50 24.98
C ILE A 7 -5.12 -4.46 23.77
N ILE A 8 -5.65 -4.74 22.59
CA ILE A 8 -4.95 -4.62 21.31
C ILE A 8 -5.39 -3.31 20.68
N LEU A 9 -4.44 -2.48 20.31
CA LEU A 9 -4.67 -1.15 19.78
C LEU A 9 -4.23 -1.05 18.33
N LEU A 10 -5.11 -0.47 17.51
CA LEU A 10 -4.91 -0.19 16.09
C LEU A 10 -4.76 1.32 15.79
N CYS A 11 -4.59 2.18 16.81
CA CYS A 11 -4.59 3.63 16.60
C CYS A 11 -3.63 4.40 17.53
N GLU A 12 -3.30 5.63 17.12
CA GLU A 12 -2.31 6.50 17.77
C GLU A 12 -2.76 7.13 19.12
N GLU A 13 -4.06 7.11 19.44
CA GLU A 13 -4.62 7.86 20.57
C GLU A 13 -4.93 7.00 21.80
N ILE A 14 -3.91 6.48 22.52
CA ILE A 14 -4.15 6.02 23.90
C ILE A 14 -2.95 6.30 24.80
N THR A 15 -3.00 7.41 25.48
CA THR A 15 -1.99 7.80 26.47
C THR A 15 -2.37 7.51 27.93
N VAL A 16 -3.55 6.94 28.23
CA VAL A 16 -4.11 7.03 29.60
C VAL A 16 -4.28 5.70 30.33
N PHE A 17 -4.11 4.55 29.71
CA PHE A 17 -4.42 3.26 30.38
C PHE A 17 -3.21 2.39 30.75
N HIS A 18 -2.04 2.69 30.21
CA HIS A 18 -0.83 1.92 30.49
C HIS A 18 -0.39 2.08 31.95
N GLY A 19 -0.15 0.98 32.62
CA GLY A 19 0.50 0.91 33.94
C GLY A 19 -0.39 1.11 35.16
N GLU A 20 -1.48 1.87 35.09
CA GLU A 20 -2.26 2.20 36.31
C GLU A 20 -3.27 1.11 36.71
N ASN A 21 -3.68 0.24 35.78
CA ASN A 21 -4.73 -0.77 36.01
C ASN A 21 -4.26 -2.23 35.89
N GLY A 22 -2.97 -2.48 35.62
CA GLY A 22 -2.42 -3.82 35.44
C GLY A 22 -2.96 -4.54 34.22
N VAL A 23 -3.35 -3.77 33.17
CA VAL A 23 -3.79 -4.26 31.87
C VAL A 23 -2.61 -4.27 30.93
N VAL A 24 -2.38 -5.37 30.22
CA VAL A 24 -1.35 -5.47 29.16
C VAL A 24 -1.86 -4.76 27.92
N VAL A 25 -1.08 -3.81 27.42
CA VAL A 25 -1.39 -3.05 26.22
C VAL A 25 -0.43 -3.41 25.11
N VAL A 26 -0.97 -3.92 23.99
CA VAL A 26 -0.18 -4.29 22.80
C VAL A 26 -0.58 -3.39 21.63
N ASN A 27 0.39 -2.69 21.09
CA ASN A 27 0.21 -1.95 19.83
C ASN A 27 0.38 -2.90 18.65
N TRP A 28 -0.55 -2.84 17.71
CA TRP A 28 -0.55 -3.68 16.53
C TRP A 28 -0.63 -2.82 15.26
N ASP A 29 0.13 -3.19 14.23
CA ASP A 29 0.12 -2.68 12.86
C ASP A 29 0.60 -1.22 12.71
N ILE A 30 -0.14 -0.24 13.22
CA ILE A 30 0.23 1.17 13.11
C ILE A 30 1.01 1.58 14.37
N GLU A 31 2.22 2.12 14.19
CA GLU A 31 3.05 2.51 15.32
C GLU A 31 2.44 3.65 16.14
N THR A 32 2.34 3.45 17.45
CA THR A 32 1.98 4.51 18.40
C THR A 32 3.21 5.11 19.08
N GLN A 33 3.14 6.41 19.35
CA GLN A 33 4.13 7.12 20.20
C GLN A 33 3.85 6.90 21.70
N ALA A 34 2.70 6.30 22.05
CA ALA A 34 2.37 5.99 23.44
C ALA A 34 3.28 4.88 24.00
N GLU A 35 3.50 4.91 25.32
CA GLU A 35 4.18 3.81 26.01
C GLU A 35 3.23 2.62 26.12
N VAL A 36 3.68 1.45 25.66
CA VAL A 36 2.92 0.19 25.64
C VAL A 36 3.80 -0.98 26.05
N ASP A 37 3.20 -2.10 26.49
CA ASP A 37 3.94 -3.27 26.95
C ASP A 37 4.64 -4.01 25.80
N ALA A 38 4.03 -4.01 24.59
CA ALA A 38 4.63 -4.61 23.40
C ALA A 38 4.13 -3.91 22.13
N LYS A 39 4.96 -3.96 21.08
CA LYS A 39 4.61 -3.54 19.72
C LYS A 39 4.79 -4.72 18.78
N VAL A 40 3.81 -4.96 17.92
CA VAL A 40 3.85 -5.94 16.83
C VAL A 40 3.57 -5.17 15.54
N LEU A 41 4.63 -4.81 14.85
CA LEU A 41 4.60 -3.92 13.70
C LEU A 41 5.06 -4.65 12.44
N THR A 42 4.54 -4.23 11.30
CA THR A 42 5.04 -4.63 9.97
C THR A 42 6.11 -3.62 9.52
N ASP A 43 7.13 -4.10 8.83
CA ASP A 43 8.06 -3.21 8.13
C ASP A 43 7.39 -2.69 6.86
N THR A 44 6.67 -1.59 7.02
CA THR A 44 5.88 -0.97 5.96
C THR A 44 6.76 -0.37 4.87
N PHE A 45 7.93 0.15 5.24
CA PHE A 45 8.92 0.69 4.31
C PHE A 45 9.47 -0.42 3.39
N GLU A 46 9.91 -1.55 3.96
CA GLU A 46 10.40 -2.70 3.19
C GLU A 46 9.29 -3.27 2.29
N GLY A 47 8.04 -3.31 2.77
CA GLY A 47 6.90 -3.71 1.96
C GLY A 47 6.71 -2.84 0.71
N GLY A 48 6.93 -1.53 0.81
CA GLY A 48 6.95 -0.62 -0.32
C GLY A 48 8.12 -0.90 -1.28
N ALA A 49 9.32 -1.12 -0.73
CA ALA A 49 10.52 -1.44 -1.51
C ALA A 49 10.35 -2.70 -2.37
N LEU A 50 9.73 -3.75 -1.85
CA LEU A 50 9.40 -4.96 -2.60
C LEU A 50 8.49 -4.68 -3.81
N GLY A 51 7.56 -3.72 -3.69
CA GLY A 51 6.72 -3.27 -4.80
C GLY A 51 7.53 -2.66 -5.95
N ALA A 52 8.56 -1.86 -5.63
CA ALA A 52 9.46 -1.29 -6.62
C ALA A 52 10.31 -2.37 -7.31
N GLU A 53 10.87 -3.30 -6.55
CA GLU A 53 11.64 -4.44 -7.09
C GLU A 53 10.82 -5.25 -8.08
N TYR A 54 9.57 -5.56 -7.74
CA TYR A 54 8.67 -6.27 -8.63
C TYR A 54 8.38 -5.51 -9.92
N LEU A 55 8.02 -4.21 -9.84
CA LEU A 55 7.76 -3.43 -11.03
C LEU A 55 8.99 -3.37 -11.94
N VAL A 56 10.17 -3.12 -11.40
CA VAL A 56 11.41 -3.07 -12.18
C VAL A 56 11.75 -4.43 -12.79
N GLU A 57 11.52 -5.54 -12.07
CA GLU A 57 11.71 -6.89 -12.63
C GLU A 57 10.86 -7.12 -13.88
N LYS A 58 9.63 -6.60 -13.91
CA LYS A 58 8.68 -6.84 -15.00
C LYS A 58 8.72 -5.80 -16.12
N MET A 59 8.86 -4.51 -15.77
CA MET A 59 8.84 -3.41 -16.75
C MET A 59 10.22 -2.96 -17.22
N GLY A 60 11.29 -3.36 -16.50
CA GLY A 60 12.64 -2.85 -16.70
C GLY A 60 12.88 -1.52 -15.99
N THR A 61 13.98 -0.86 -16.35
CA THR A 61 14.49 0.36 -15.68
C THR A 61 14.07 1.66 -16.36
N GLN A 62 13.06 1.62 -17.22
CA GLN A 62 12.53 2.79 -17.93
C GLN A 62 11.01 2.75 -17.95
N GLY A 63 10.39 3.91 -18.04
CA GLY A 63 8.94 4.06 -18.09
C GLY A 63 8.42 5.10 -17.12
N LYS A 64 7.13 5.10 -16.91
CA LYS A 64 6.44 6.02 -16.01
C LYS A 64 5.58 5.25 -15.02
N VAL A 65 5.76 5.52 -13.74
CA VAL A 65 5.02 4.89 -12.65
C VAL A 65 4.13 5.91 -11.96
N LEU A 66 2.85 5.59 -11.84
CA LEU A 66 1.90 6.31 -11.00
C LEU A 66 1.98 5.77 -9.57
N VAL A 67 2.27 6.64 -8.61
CA VAL A 67 2.15 6.35 -7.18
C VAL A 67 0.84 6.95 -6.67
N VAL A 68 -0.08 6.08 -6.23
CA VAL A 68 -1.37 6.51 -5.68
C VAL A 68 -1.20 6.75 -4.18
N THR A 69 -1.00 8.01 -3.81
CA THR A 69 -0.65 8.42 -2.44
C THR A 69 -1.88 8.64 -1.55
N ASP A 70 -1.65 8.75 -0.25
CA ASP A 70 -2.61 9.18 0.76
C ASP A 70 -2.12 10.44 1.48
N LEU A 71 -2.89 10.91 2.45
CA LEU A 71 -2.45 11.97 3.34
C LEU A 71 -1.23 11.50 4.15
N GLU A 72 -0.25 12.36 4.32
CA GLU A 72 0.97 12.07 5.09
C GLU A 72 0.68 11.66 6.56
N SER A 73 -0.48 12.06 7.08
CA SER A 73 -0.92 11.67 8.41
C SER A 73 -1.27 10.18 8.53
N VAL A 74 -1.43 9.46 7.42
CA VAL A 74 -1.63 8.02 7.40
C VAL A 74 -0.25 7.35 7.28
N THR A 75 0.40 7.17 8.43
CA THR A 75 1.82 6.80 8.51
C THR A 75 2.17 5.52 7.77
N SER A 76 1.35 4.48 7.85
CA SER A 76 1.61 3.19 7.19
C SER A 76 1.62 3.30 5.66
N THR A 77 0.67 4.03 5.07
CA THR A 77 0.66 4.25 3.61
C THR A 77 1.77 5.20 3.17
N TYR A 78 2.06 6.22 3.98
CA TYR A 78 3.19 7.12 3.73
C TYR A 78 4.54 6.38 3.69
N GLU A 79 4.82 5.53 4.68
CA GLU A 79 6.06 4.75 4.73
C GLU A 79 6.16 3.74 3.58
N ARG A 80 5.06 3.10 3.18
CA ARG A 80 5.02 2.22 1.99
C ARG A 80 5.36 2.98 0.71
N ASN A 81 4.76 4.17 0.52
CA ASN A 81 5.07 5.03 -0.63
C ASN A 81 6.55 5.43 -0.62
N LYS A 82 7.05 5.86 0.54
CA LYS A 82 8.46 6.26 0.72
C LYS A 82 9.43 5.11 0.43
N GLY A 83 9.15 3.91 0.94
CA GLY A 83 9.95 2.72 0.66
C GLY A 83 9.97 2.37 -0.84
N PHE A 84 8.81 2.48 -1.49
CA PHE A 84 8.70 2.28 -2.93
C PHE A 84 9.55 3.29 -3.72
N GLU A 85 9.39 4.58 -3.42
CA GLU A 85 10.07 5.66 -4.13
C GLU A 85 11.59 5.61 -3.94
N ASP A 86 12.06 5.43 -2.70
CA ASP A 86 13.48 5.34 -2.38
C ASP A 86 14.14 4.13 -3.08
N LYS A 87 13.47 2.97 -3.05
CA LYS A 87 13.97 1.78 -3.75
C LYS A 87 13.94 1.97 -5.26
N LEU A 88 12.88 2.54 -5.83
CA LEU A 88 12.79 2.79 -7.26
C LEU A 88 13.90 3.74 -7.73
N ALA A 89 14.17 4.80 -6.98
CA ALA A 89 15.27 5.72 -7.26
C ALA A 89 16.66 5.07 -7.19
N GLU A 90 16.83 4.06 -6.31
CA GLU A 90 18.06 3.28 -6.20
C GLU A 90 18.27 2.36 -7.41
N ILE A 91 17.25 1.59 -7.80
CA ILE A 91 17.40 0.49 -8.77
C ILE A 91 17.02 0.87 -10.21
N ALA A 92 16.23 1.93 -10.40
CA ALA A 92 15.75 2.39 -11.70
C ALA A 92 15.60 3.93 -11.75
N PRO A 93 16.70 4.70 -11.63
CA PRO A 93 16.66 6.17 -11.53
C PRO A 93 16.11 6.87 -12.78
N ASP A 94 16.00 6.17 -13.91
CA ASP A 94 15.46 6.72 -15.16
C ASP A 94 13.92 6.52 -15.27
N VAL A 95 13.29 5.86 -14.30
CA VAL A 95 11.82 5.74 -14.24
C VAL A 95 11.23 7.05 -13.71
N GLU A 96 10.31 7.62 -14.47
CA GLU A 96 9.57 8.82 -14.07
C GLU A 96 8.48 8.46 -13.07
N ILE A 97 8.42 9.12 -11.92
CA ILE A 97 7.34 8.99 -10.94
C ILE A 97 6.34 10.13 -11.14
N VAL A 98 5.07 9.78 -11.16
CA VAL A 98 3.93 10.71 -11.08
C VAL A 98 3.12 10.35 -9.85
N GLU A 99 3.05 11.26 -8.90
CA GLU A 99 2.26 11.08 -7.68
C GLU A 99 0.87 11.66 -7.83
N GLN A 100 -0.13 10.94 -7.31
CA GLN A 100 -1.49 11.45 -7.26
C GLN A 100 -2.15 11.08 -5.93
N LEU A 101 -2.49 12.11 -5.18
CA LEU A 101 -3.28 11.96 -3.96
C LEU A 101 -4.66 11.39 -4.29
N SER A 102 -5.03 10.31 -3.61
CA SER A 102 -6.35 9.70 -3.71
C SER A 102 -6.78 9.24 -2.32
N SER A 103 -7.73 9.93 -1.74
CA SER A 103 -8.30 9.65 -0.43
C SER A 103 -9.78 9.31 -0.56
N GLY A 104 -10.28 8.40 0.27
CA GLY A 104 -11.69 8.05 0.33
C GLY A 104 -12.00 6.59 0.00
N THR A 105 -12.92 6.35 -0.93
CA THR A 105 -13.42 5.02 -1.26
C THR A 105 -12.73 4.41 -2.47
N ARG A 106 -12.87 3.08 -2.68
CA ARG A 106 -12.42 2.38 -3.88
C ARG A 106 -12.88 3.05 -5.19
N ASP A 107 -14.12 3.54 -5.25
CA ASP A 107 -14.65 4.25 -6.43
C ASP A 107 -13.93 5.58 -6.67
N THR A 108 -13.54 6.28 -5.60
CA THR A 108 -12.71 7.48 -5.70
C THR A 108 -11.34 7.13 -6.27
N HIS A 109 -10.71 6.08 -5.76
CA HIS A 109 -9.40 5.61 -6.24
C HIS A 109 -9.46 5.19 -7.71
N ARG A 110 -10.51 4.45 -8.11
CA ARG A 110 -10.76 4.09 -9.50
C ARG A 110 -10.83 5.33 -10.39
N THR A 111 -11.66 6.29 -10.04
CA THR A 111 -11.83 7.53 -10.82
C THR A 111 -10.53 8.32 -10.93
N THR A 112 -9.77 8.39 -9.83
CA THR A 112 -8.46 9.05 -9.82
C THR A 112 -7.50 8.38 -10.81
N VAL A 113 -7.39 7.06 -10.79
CA VAL A 113 -6.53 6.30 -11.71
C VAL A 113 -7.00 6.43 -13.15
N GLU A 114 -8.32 6.36 -13.43
CA GLU A 114 -8.87 6.59 -14.77
C GLU A 114 -8.44 7.95 -15.33
N ASN A 115 -8.54 9.02 -14.53
CA ASN A 115 -8.10 10.36 -14.92
C ASN A 115 -6.60 10.42 -15.19
N MET A 116 -5.78 9.76 -14.36
CA MET A 116 -4.32 9.72 -14.52
C MET A 116 -3.91 8.95 -15.76
N LEU A 117 -4.55 7.82 -16.07
CA LEU A 117 -4.30 7.06 -17.30
C LEU A 117 -4.65 7.84 -18.57
N GLN A 118 -5.67 8.72 -18.50
CA GLN A 118 -6.04 9.61 -19.61
C GLN A 118 -5.04 10.76 -19.75
N ALA A 119 -4.60 11.36 -18.65
CA ALA A 119 -3.64 12.47 -18.64
C ALA A 119 -2.21 12.01 -19.02
N HIS A 120 -1.86 10.79 -18.64
CA HIS A 120 -0.55 10.18 -18.84
C HIS A 120 -0.70 8.80 -19.51
N PRO A 121 -0.96 8.73 -20.82
CA PRO A 121 -1.14 7.47 -21.54
C PRO A 121 0.12 6.61 -21.60
N ASP A 122 1.26 7.17 -21.25
CA ASP A 122 2.58 6.53 -21.18
C ASP A 122 2.89 5.88 -19.82
N ILE A 123 1.95 5.87 -18.86
CA ILE A 123 2.07 5.10 -17.62
C ILE A 123 2.20 3.62 -17.96
N THR A 124 3.24 2.98 -17.40
CA THR A 124 3.55 1.55 -17.55
C THR A 124 3.44 0.77 -16.25
N GLY A 125 3.46 1.46 -15.11
CA GLY A 125 3.30 0.86 -13.79
C GLY A 125 2.46 1.73 -12.87
N ILE A 126 1.83 1.10 -11.88
CA ILE A 126 1.09 1.76 -10.79
C ILE A 126 1.51 1.12 -9.47
N PHE A 127 1.80 1.93 -8.46
CA PHE A 127 1.97 1.50 -7.10
C PHE A 127 0.82 1.98 -6.23
N CYS A 128 0.28 1.09 -5.41
CA CYS A 128 -0.82 1.35 -4.49
C CYS A 128 -0.49 0.80 -3.10
N ALA A 129 -0.50 1.65 -2.10
CA ALA A 129 -0.06 1.30 -0.74
C ALA A 129 -1.10 0.54 0.11
N ASP A 130 -2.30 0.26 -0.42
CA ASP A 130 -3.34 -0.54 0.24
C ASP A 130 -4.27 -1.28 -0.75
N GLY A 131 -5.13 -2.15 -0.20
CA GLY A 131 -6.00 -3.02 -0.98
C GLY A 131 -7.09 -2.30 -1.76
N ASP A 132 -7.71 -1.26 -1.21
CA ASP A 132 -8.79 -0.54 -1.90
C ASP A 132 -8.26 0.32 -3.05
N ARG A 133 -7.09 0.95 -2.89
CA ARG A 133 -6.39 1.63 -4.00
C ARG A 133 -5.98 0.65 -5.08
N THR A 134 -5.43 -0.50 -4.69
CA THR A 134 -5.03 -1.56 -5.62
C THR A 134 -6.20 -2.05 -6.46
N LEU A 135 -7.33 -2.36 -5.83
CA LEU A 135 -8.53 -2.81 -6.53
C LEU A 135 -9.14 -1.71 -7.39
N GLY A 136 -9.11 -0.46 -6.92
CA GLY A 136 -9.51 0.70 -7.71
C GLY A 136 -8.67 0.85 -8.98
N ALA A 137 -7.35 0.73 -8.86
CA ALA A 137 -6.42 0.78 -9.98
C ALA A 137 -6.64 -0.38 -10.96
N TYR A 138 -6.83 -1.60 -10.46
CA TYR A 138 -7.13 -2.76 -11.30
C TYR A 138 -8.40 -2.55 -12.13
N VAL A 139 -9.51 -2.14 -11.50
CA VAL A 139 -10.77 -1.87 -12.20
C VAL A 139 -10.61 -0.74 -13.22
N ALA A 140 -9.86 0.31 -12.89
CA ALA A 140 -9.57 1.41 -13.81
C ALA A 140 -8.80 0.94 -15.05
N CYS A 141 -7.77 0.10 -14.87
CA CYS A 141 -7.02 -0.49 -15.98
C CYS A 141 -7.92 -1.36 -16.87
N GLN A 142 -8.76 -2.22 -16.27
CA GLN A 142 -9.71 -3.05 -17.02
C GLN A 142 -10.69 -2.21 -17.84
N ALA A 143 -11.29 -1.18 -17.24
CA ALA A 143 -12.26 -0.31 -17.89
C ALA A 143 -11.68 0.51 -19.05
N ASN A 144 -10.38 0.81 -19.02
CA ASN A 144 -9.68 1.61 -20.03
C ASN A 144 -8.87 0.74 -21.03
N ASN A 145 -9.00 -0.59 -21.00
CA ASN A 145 -8.22 -1.55 -21.81
C ASN A 145 -6.70 -1.36 -21.63
N ARG A 146 -6.25 -1.09 -20.41
CA ARG A 146 -4.87 -0.86 -20.03
C ARG A 146 -4.32 -2.01 -19.17
N GLN A 147 -4.60 -3.27 -19.56
CA GLN A 147 -4.03 -4.46 -18.93
C GLN A 147 -2.52 -4.60 -19.18
N ASP A 148 -1.97 -3.77 -20.05
CA ASP A 148 -0.54 -3.58 -20.27
C ASP A 148 0.17 -2.89 -19.09
N VAL A 149 -0.56 -2.15 -18.26
CA VAL A 149 -0.03 -1.44 -17.07
C VAL A 149 0.09 -2.42 -15.91
N LEU A 150 1.29 -2.55 -15.35
CA LEU A 150 1.55 -3.40 -14.20
C LEU A 150 1.13 -2.71 -12.90
N ILE A 151 0.56 -3.46 -11.96
CA ILE A 151 0.11 -2.93 -10.67
C ILE A 151 0.84 -3.67 -9.56
N ALA A 152 1.61 -2.93 -8.77
CA ALA A 152 2.12 -3.40 -7.48
C ALA A 152 1.23 -2.83 -6.38
N GLY A 153 0.53 -3.71 -5.68
CA GLY A 153 -0.42 -3.40 -4.63
C GLY A 153 -0.02 -3.94 -3.27
N TYR A 154 -0.93 -3.80 -2.31
CA TYR A 154 -0.71 -4.21 -0.93
C TYR A 154 -1.91 -4.97 -0.36
N ASP A 155 -1.76 -5.56 0.85
CA ASP A 155 -2.72 -6.29 1.67
C ASP A 155 -3.03 -7.73 1.21
N ALA A 156 -3.04 -8.03 -0.08
CA ALA A 156 -3.45 -9.32 -0.63
C ALA A 156 -4.79 -9.82 -0.05
N THR A 157 -5.79 -8.96 -0.10
CA THR A 157 -7.16 -9.27 0.38
C THR A 157 -7.73 -10.51 -0.29
N PRO A 158 -8.77 -11.16 0.24
CA PRO A 158 -9.42 -12.29 -0.42
C PRO A 158 -9.82 -12.00 -1.87
N GLU A 159 -10.36 -10.80 -2.14
CA GLU A 159 -10.76 -10.37 -3.48
C GLU A 159 -9.56 -10.24 -4.43
N GLN A 160 -8.46 -9.63 -3.97
CA GLN A 160 -7.22 -9.54 -4.74
C GLN A 160 -6.65 -10.92 -5.06
N LYS A 161 -6.62 -11.83 -4.08
CA LYS A 161 -6.16 -13.22 -4.28
C LYS A 161 -7.02 -13.96 -5.28
N GLU A 162 -8.35 -13.77 -5.24
CA GLU A 162 -9.27 -14.38 -6.20
C GLU A 162 -9.00 -13.89 -7.62
N ILE A 163 -8.83 -12.59 -7.83
CA ILE A 163 -8.48 -11.99 -9.13
C ILE A 163 -7.15 -12.57 -9.65
N MET A 164 -6.10 -12.56 -8.82
CA MET A 164 -4.79 -13.10 -9.22
C MET A 164 -4.84 -14.58 -9.59
N GLN A 165 -5.72 -15.36 -8.93
CA GLN A 165 -5.91 -16.78 -9.24
C GLN A 165 -6.69 -17.00 -10.53
N GLN A 166 -7.71 -16.17 -10.80
CA GLN A 166 -8.55 -16.27 -11.99
C GLN A 166 -7.79 -15.85 -13.24
N ASP A 167 -7.08 -14.74 -13.19
CA ASP A 167 -6.32 -14.19 -14.31
C ASP A 167 -4.98 -14.94 -14.52
N GLY A 168 -4.50 -15.62 -13.45
CA GLY A 168 -3.30 -16.44 -13.54
C GLY A 168 -2.07 -15.68 -14.05
N ALA A 169 -1.44 -16.18 -15.11
CA ALA A 169 -0.24 -15.56 -15.71
C ALA A 169 -0.52 -14.24 -16.44
N ASP A 170 -1.79 -13.98 -16.79
CA ASP A 170 -2.20 -12.75 -17.49
C ASP A 170 -2.59 -11.63 -16.52
N CYS A 171 -2.56 -11.90 -15.20
CA CYS A 171 -2.84 -10.90 -14.18
C CYS A 171 -1.77 -9.82 -14.18
N ASN A 172 -2.19 -8.58 -14.39
CA ASN A 172 -1.31 -7.42 -14.33
C ASN A 172 -1.11 -6.86 -12.90
N MET A 173 -1.63 -7.54 -11.88
CA MET A 173 -1.58 -7.14 -10.48
C MET A 173 -0.81 -8.14 -9.63
N ILE A 174 0.04 -7.63 -8.75
CA ILE A 174 0.60 -8.36 -7.61
C ILE A 174 0.34 -7.60 -6.32
N CYS A 175 0.32 -8.29 -5.20
CA CYS A 175 0.14 -7.66 -3.90
C CYS A 175 1.19 -8.17 -2.91
N ALA A 176 1.91 -7.24 -2.27
CA ALA A 176 2.63 -7.53 -1.04
C ALA A 176 1.64 -7.73 0.11
N THR A 177 2.01 -8.55 1.08
CA THR A 177 1.24 -8.74 2.30
C THR A 177 2.13 -8.54 3.50
N ASN A 178 1.52 -8.14 4.60
CA ASN A 178 2.19 -8.12 5.89
C ASN A 178 2.53 -9.58 6.27
N LEU A 179 3.81 -9.83 6.49
CA LEU A 179 4.34 -11.10 7.00
C LEU A 179 4.62 -10.98 8.50
#